data_4d916bd54ed62a1556184bee0e613e08
#
_entry.id   4d916bd54ed62a1556184bee0e613e08
#
_cell.length_a   1.000
_cell.length_b   1.000
_cell.length_c   1.000
_cell.angle_alpha   90.00
_cell.angle_beta   90.00
_cell.angle_gamma   90.00
#
_symmetry.space_group_name_H-M   'P 1'
#
loop_
_entity.id
_entity.type
_entity.pdbx_description
1 polymer ?
#
loop_
_entity_poly.entity_id
_entity_poly.type
_entity_poly.pdbx_seq_one_letter_code
_entity_poly.pdbx_strand_id
1 'polypeptide(L)'
;MNKKFFKKGNGEFIGFTIIALVIVMLFIPMCAIFKLALGLYDVNKMLMASSRAAAVCTSMDDAQKQAELVAETTSDNSSVEQIETEVKFADGFSKWESGVSIVVTVKAKVKTMDAVLSSRTYSKSIPVTIENLDGLSGSNCQEQVFNYLKQNGFTDEAACGVLGNIEQESGFDTTRMQGDGPAAGLCQWENFRMKSERWKNLDNFAKARGKEWTDLSCQLDFMIYELSGGESAAGILKTMYPNGFEGLKEDTNINQATYNFCFSFERPNRELANLEGRYAAAHKYYNQFHR
;
A
#
# COMPACT_ATOMS: atom_id res chain seq x y z
N MET A 1 10.82 3.04 -87.91
CA MET A 1 10.42 3.97 -86.86
C MET A 1 10.23 3.18 -85.59
N ASN A 2 11.06 3.49 -84.61
CA ASN A 2 10.92 3.33 -83.16
C ASN A 2 10.61 1.96 -82.49
N LYS A 3 11.60 1.07 -82.52
CA LYS A 3 11.69 -0.04 -81.50
C LYS A 3 12.46 0.32 -80.20
N LYS A 4 12.89 1.58 -80.01
CA LYS A 4 13.73 2.03 -78.89
C LYS A 4 12.96 2.54 -77.65
N PHE A 5 11.67 2.86 -77.78
CA PHE A 5 10.89 3.44 -76.66
C PHE A 5 10.37 2.43 -75.63
N PHE A 6 10.11 1.20 -76.06
CA PHE A 6 9.62 0.16 -75.16
C PHE A 6 10.67 -0.54 -74.33
N LYS A 7 11.97 -0.44 -74.68
CA LYS A 7 13.03 -1.10 -73.91
C LYS A 7 13.49 -0.33 -72.66
N LYS A 8 13.28 1.00 -72.56
CA LYS A 8 13.66 1.76 -71.37
C LYS A 8 12.65 1.66 -70.24
N GLY A 9 11.36 1.64 -70.52
CA GLY A 9 10.30 1.56 -69.50
C GLY A 9 10.26 0.23 -68.75
N ASN A 10 10.56 -0.89 -69.40
CA ASN A 10 10.55 -2.23 -68.79
C ASN A 10 11.70 -2.40 -67.75
N GLY A 11 12.87 -1.80 -68.00
CA GLY A 11 13.99 -1.86 -67.07
C GLY A 11 13.74 -1.06 -65.77
N GLU A 12 13.16 0.11 -65.85
CA GLU A 12 12.80 0.93 -64.71
C GLU A 12 11.69 0.29 -63.89
N PHE A 13 10.67 -0.29 -64.53
CA PHE A 13 9.57 -0.99 -63.86
C PHE A 13 10.09 -2.27 -63.12
N ILE A 14 10.97 -3.06 -63.74
CA ILE A 14 11.60 -4.23 -63.12
C ILE A 14 12.45 -3.78 -61.91
N GLY A 15 13.24 -2.71 -62.04
CA GLY A 15 14.02 -2.17 -60.96
C GLY A 15 13.14 -1.71 -59.78
N PHE A 16 12.06 -0.99 -60.03
CA PHE A 16 11.10 -0.59 -59.02
C PHE A 16 10.45 -1.78 -58.31
N THR A 17 10.05 -2.83 -59.07
CA THR A 17 9.47 -4.05 -58.50
C THR A 17 10.44 -4.77 -57.56
N ILE A 18 11.70 -4.87 -57.96
CA ILE A 18 12.75 -5.52 -57.12
C ILE A 18 12.96 -4.71 -55.83
N ILE A 19 13.05 -3.39 -55.92
CA ILE A 19 13.22 -2.50 -54.74
C ILE A 19 11.99 -2.64 -53.82
N ALA A 20 10.79 -2.65 -54.35
CA ALA A 20 9.58 -2.81 -53.58
C ALA A 20 9.54 -4.16 -52.83
N LEU A 21 9.94 -5.24 -53.47
CA LEU A 21 10.06 -6.54 -52.82
C LEU A 21 11.10 -6.57 -51.71
N VAL A 22 12.25 -5.94 -51.91
CA VAL A 22 13.29 -5.83 -50.88
C VAL A 22 12.77 -5.03 -49.68
N ILE A 23 12.07 -3.94 -49.92
CA ILE A 23 11.47 -3.12 -48.82
C ILE A 23 10.46 -3.99 -48.03
N VAL A 24 9.58 -4.71 -48.70
CA VAL A 24 8.60 -5.59 -48.02
C VAL A 24 9.31 -6.69 -47.24
N MET A 25 10.36 -7.32 -47.80
CA MET A 25 11.14 -8.35 -47.10
C MET A 25 11.84 -7.83 -45.85
N LEU A 26 12.23 -6.58 -45.80
CA LEU A 26 12.84 -5.93 -44.60
C LEU A 26 11.77 -5.45 -43.62
N PHE A 27 10.63 -4.97 -44.10
CA PHE A 27 9.56 -4.42 -43.26
C PHE A 27 8.86 -5.49 -42.42
N ILE A 28 8.60 -6.66 -42.97
CA ILE A 28 7.91 -7.74 -42.24
C ILE A 28 8.69 -8.23 -41.01
N PRO A 29 10.01 -8.56 -41.08
CA PRO A 29 10.80 -8.88 -39.90
C PRO A 29 10.87 -7.73 -38.88
N MET A 30 10.96 -6.50 -39.34
CA MET A 30 10.95 -5.33 -38.47
C MET A 30 9.64 -5.25 -37.66
N CYS A 31 8.50 -5.49 -38.28
CA CYS A 31 7.20 -5.55 -37.59
C CYS A 31 7.15 -6.70 -36.57
N ALA A 32 7.72 -7.86 -36.90
CA ALA A 32 7.78 -9.01 -35.99
C ALA A 32 8.64 -8.70 -34.74
N ILE A 33 9.79 -8.05 -34.92
CA ILE A 33 10.68 -7.61 -33.85
C ILE A 33 9.97 -6.55 -32.98
N PHE A 34 9.26 -5.62 -33.59
CA PHE A 34 8.50 -4.60 -32.87
C PHE A 34 7.40 -5.21 -32.00
N LYS A 35 6.64 -6.17 -32.52
CA LYS A 35 5.65 -6.93 -31.73
C LYS A 35 6.29 -7.66 -30.55
N LEU A 36 7.44 -8.31 -30.76
CA LEU A 36 8.20 -8.96 -29.69
C LEU A 36 8.59 -7.94 -28.61
N ALA A 37 9.10 -6.78 -29.00
CA ALA A 37 9.50 -5.72 -28.06
C ALA A 37 8.32 -5.21 -27.22
N LEU A 38 7.14 -5.02 -27.81
CA LEU A 38 5.91 -4.65 -27.10
C LEU A 38 5.52 -5.74 -26.09
N GLY A 39 5.51 -7.00 -26.48
CA GLY A 39 5.17 -8.08 -25.57
C GLY A 39 6.16 -8.23 -24.41
N LEU A 40 7.47 -8.05 -24.65
CA LEU A 40 8.48 -8.03 -23.58
C LEU A 40 8.31 -6.83 -22.64
N TYR A 41 7.90 -5.69 -23.17
CA TYR A 41 7.55 -4.51 -22.35
C TYR A 41 6.36 -4.82 -21.45
N ASP A 42 5.31 -5.48 -21.98
CA ASP A 42 4.13 -5.86 -21.19
C ASP A 42 4.49 -6.86 -20.08
N VAL A 43 5.34 -7.86 -20.35
CA VAL A 43 5.85 -8.76 -19.31
C VAL A 43 6.58 -8.00 -18.20
N ASN A 44 7.39 -7.00 -18.53
CA ASN A 44 8.05 -6.16 -17.54
C ASN A 44 7.04 -5.32 -16.73
N LYS A 45 6.06 -4.74 -17.41
CA LYS A 45 5.01 -3.92 -16.78
C LYS A 45 4.21 -4.75 -15.78
N MET A 46 3.78 -5.97 -16.18
CA MET A 46 3.11 -6.91 -15.29
C MET A 46 3.98 -7.28 -14.08
N LEU A 47 5.26 -7.62 -14.31
CA LEU A 47 6.19 -7.98 -13.23
C LEU A 47 6.34 -6.86 -12.20
N MET A 48 6.55 -5.61 -12.65
CA MET A 48 6.71 -4.45 -11.75
C MET A 48 5.43 -4.14 -10.98
N ALA A 49 4.26 -4.27 -11.61
CA ALA A 49 2.98 -4.06 -10.94
C ALA A 49 2.69 -5.16 -9.92
N SER A 50 2.86 -6.44 -10.31
CA SER A 50 2.63 -7.60 -9.44
C SER A 50 3.59 -7.62 -8.24
N SER A 51 4.87 -7.25 -8.45
CA SER A 51 5.84 -7.21 -7.36
C SER A 51 5.50 -6.17 -6.29
N ARG A 52 5.02 -4.99 -6.70
CA ARG A 52 4.55 -3.96 -5.76
C ARG A 52 3.30 -4.42 -5.00
N ALA A 53 2.35 -5.05 -5.70
CA ALA A 53 1.15 -5.57 -5.07
C ALA A 53 1.46 -6.68 -4.05
N ALA A 54 2.39 -7.58 -4.38
CA ALA A 54 2.81 -8.66 -3.49
C ALA A 54 3.54 -8.14 -2.24
N ALA A 55 4.36 -7.10 -2.39
CA ALA A 55 5.20 -6.56 -1.30
C ALA A 55 4.41 -6.00 -0.11
N VAL A 56 3.17 -5.58 -0.33
CA VAL A 56 2.31 -4.96 0.71
C VAL A 56 1.27 -5.91 1.30
N CYS A 57 1.27 -7.18 0.89
CA CYS A 57 0.33 -8.17 1.39
C CYS A 57 0.72 -8.67 2.78
N THR A 58 -0.27 -9.19 3.52
CA THR A 58 -0.10 -9.68 4.90
C THR A 58 0.26 -11.17 4.98
N SER A 59 0.18 -11.88 3.86
CA SER A 59 0.52 -13.31 3.77
C SER A 59 1.01 -13.70 2.37
N MET A 60 1.68 -14.85 2.28
CA MET A 60 2.10 -15.44 1.00
C MET A 60 0.91 -15.72 0.07
N ASP A 61 -0.19 -16.24 0.64
CA ASP A 61 -1.39 -16.58 -0.14
C ASP A 61 -2.07 -15.33 -0.73
N ASP A 62 -2.12 -14.25 0.06
CA ASP A 62 -2.64 -12.96 -0.42
C ASP A 62 -1.72 -12.35 -1.47
N ALA A 63 -0.41 -12.42 -1.25
CA ALA A 63 0.58 -11.93 -2.21
C ALA A 63 0.49 -12.68 -3.55
N GLN A 64 0.31 -14.01 -3.53
CA GLN A 64 0.12 -14.82 -4.73
C GLN A 64 -1.14 -14.39 -5.49
N LYS A 65 -2.29 -14.28 -4.80
CA LYS A 65 -3.57 -13.86 -5.40
C LYS A 65 -3.52 -12.45 -5.97
N GLN A 66 -2.94 -11.51 -5.22
CA GLN A 66 -2.82 -10.12 -5.67
C GLN A 66 -1.85 -9.98 -6.85
N ALA A 67 -0.74 -10.71 -6.83
CA ALA A 67 0.20 -10.73 -7.94
C ALA A 67 -0.45 -11.27 -9.24
N GLU A 68 -1.22 -12.34 -9.14
CA GLU A 68 -1.98 -12.91 -10.27
C GLU A 68 -3.01 -11.91 -10.81
N LEU A 69 -3.87 -11.37 -9.93
CA LEU A 69 -4.91 -10.41 -10.31
C LEU A 69 -4.32 -9.18 -11.00
N VAL A 70 -3.23 -8.64 -10.44
CA VAL A 70 -2.57 -7.46 -11.00
C VAL A 70 -1.87 -7.76 -12.31
N ALA A 71 -1.25 -8.94 -12.47
CA ALA A 71 -0.67 -9.36 -13.74
C ALA A 71 -1.74 -9.42 -14.84
N GLU A 72 -2.87 -10.08 -14.57
CA GLU A 72 -3.99 -10.20 -15.51
C GLU A 72 -4.59 -8.84 -15.88
N THR A 73 -4.86 -7.99 -14.90
CA THR A 73 -5.48 -6.66 -15.13
C THR A 73 -4.53 -5.65 -15.79
N THR A 74 -3.21 -5.83 -15.63
CA THR A 74 -2.20 -4.96 -16.23
C THR A 74 -1.81 -5.40 -17.63
N SER A 75 -2.10 -6.66 -17.99
CA SER A 75 -1.73 -7.22 -19.28
C SER A 75 -2.47 -6.59 -20.46
N ASP A 76 -1.77 -6.43 -21.57
CA ASP A 76 -2.39 -6.20 -22.87
C ASP A 76 -2.58 -7.55 -23.60
N ASN A 77 -3.81 -8.04 -23.61
CA ASN A 77 -4.18 -9.31 -24.25
C ASN A 77 -3.90 -9.35 -25.75
N SER A 78 -3.57 -8.23 -26.38
CA SER A 78 -3.13 -8.17 -27.77
C SER A 78 -1.67 -8.61 -27.93
N SER A 79 -0.85 -8.38 -26.91
CA SER A 79 0.62 -8.61 -26.93
C SER A 79 1.04 -9.91 -26.26
N VAL A 80 0.28 -10.38 -25.24
CA VAL A 80 0.61 -11.55 -24.42
C VAL A 80 -0.58 -12.48 -24.25
N GLU A 81 -0.30 -13.73 -23.89
CA GLU A 81 -1.29 -14.74 -23.50
C GLU A 81 -0.67 -15.74 -22.52
N GLN A 82 -1.50 -16.58 -21.87
CA GLN A 82 -1.04 -17.62 -20.94
C GLN A 82 -0.15 -17.05 -19.84
N ILE A 83 -0.71 -16.12 -19.07
CA ILE A 83 -0.01 -15.45 -17.97
C ILE A 83 0.00 -16.38 -16.76
N GLU A 84 1.17 -16.60 -16.19
CA GLU A 84 1.39 -17.30 -14.92
C GLU A 84 2.20 -16.40 -14.00
N THR A 85 1.80 -16.31 -12.74
CA THR A 85 2.52 -15.53 -11.72
C THR A 85 2.87 -16.44 -10.56
N GLU A 86 4.07 -16.31 -10.02
CA GLU A 86 4.57 -17.08 -8.89
C GLU A 86 5.25 -16.16 -7.90
N VAL A 87 4.90 -16.30 -6.61
CA VAL A 87 5.54 -15.61 -5.48
C VAL A 87 6.20 -16.65 -4.59
N LYS A 88 7.48 -16.49 -4.31
CA LYS A 88 8.27 -17.39 -3.44
C LYS A 88 9.15 -16.59 -2.49
N PHE A 89 9.52 -17.18 -1.37
CA PHE A 89 10.61 -16.64 -0.56
C PHE A 89 11.92 -16.64 -1.34
N ALA A 90 12.72 -15.60 -1.16
CA ALA A 90 14.12 -15.62 -1.59
C ALA A 90 14.92 -16.63 -0.76
N ASP A 91 16.09 -17.03 -1.26
CA ASP A 91 16.95 -18.00 -0.58
C ASP A 91 17.28 -17.56 0.86
N GLY A 92 17.11 -18.49 1.81
CA GLY A 92 17.36 -18.26 3.25
C GLY A 92 16.17 -17.74 4.05
N PHE A 93 15.03 -17.48 3.41
CA PHE A 93 13.79 -17.02 4.08
C PHE A 93 12.70 -18.10 4.00
N SER A 94 11.85 -18.15 5.03
CA SER A 94 10.74 -19.12 5.12
C SER A 94 9.51 -18.59 5.85
N LYS A 95 9.58 -17.37 6.39
CA LYS A 95 8.47 -16.73 7.11
C LYS A 95 8.08 -15.42 6.43
N TRP A 96 6.80 -15.13 6.48
CA TRP A 96 6.26 -13.87 5.98
C TRP A 96 6.39 -12.79 7.04
N GLU A 97 7.42 -11.97 6.94
CA GLU A 97 7.74 -10.91 7.90
C GLU A 97 8.24 -9.67 7.15
N SER A 98 8.01 -8.48 7.69
CA SER A 98 8.53 -7.22 7.13
C SER A 98 10.06 -7.27 7.02
N GLY A 99 10.58 -6.76 5.91
CA GLY A 99 12.02 -6.78 5.62
C GLY A 99 12.52 -8.09 4.98
N VAL A 100 11.70 -9.14 4.93
CA VAL A 100 12.05 -10.40 4.25
C VAL A 100 11.95 -10.21 2.74
N SER A 101 12.88 -10.81 2.00
CA SER A 101 12.85 -10.79 0.55
C SER A 101 12.03 -11.94 -0.02
N ILE A 102 11.17 -11.61 -0.97
CA ILE A 102 10.44 -12.56 -1.82
C ILE A 102 10.85 -12.35 -3.27
N VAL A 103 10.66 -13.37 -4.09
CA VAL A 103 10.88 -13.32 -5.53
C VAL A 103 9.53 -13.45 -6.22
N VAL A 104 9.16 -12.45 -6.99
CA VAL A 104 7.99 -12.48 -7.85
C VAL A 104 8.42 -12.81 -9.26
N THR A 105 7.78 -13.81 -9.86
CA THR A 105 8.05 -14.27 -11.22
C THR A 105 6.78 -14.14 -12.05
N VAL A 106 6.90 -13.54 -13.23
CA VAL A 106 5.85 -13.50 -14.24
C VAL A 106 6.32 -14.24 -15.48
N LYS A 107 5.51 -15.21 -15.93
CA LYS A 107 5.68 -15.93 -17.17
C LYS A 107 4.51 -15.60 -18.08
N ALA A 108 4.78 -15.26 -19.33
CA ALA A 108 3.74 -15.06 -20.32
C ALA A 108 4.22 -15.45 -21.70
N LYS A 109 3.31 -15.96 -22.53
CA LYS A 109 3.58 -16.23 -23.93
C LYS A 109 3.39 -14.94 -24.72
N VAL A 110 4.49 -14.44 -25.28
CA VAL A 110 4.50 -13.22 -26.10
C VAL A 110 4.04 -13.57 -27.52
N LYS A 111 2.99 -12.91 -27.97
CA LYS A 111 2.44 -13.05 -29.31
C LYS A 111 3.29 -12.29 -30.31
N THR A 112 3.72 -12.97 -31.35
CA THR A 112 4.51 -12.42 -32.45
C THR A 112 3.82 -12.67 -33.79
N MET A 113 4.51 -12.45 -34.87
CA MET A 113 4.07 -12.86 -36.20
C MET A 113 4.61 -14.26 -36.47
N ASP A 114 3.84 -15.33 -36.13
CA ASP A 114 4.30 -16.73 -36.16
C ASP A 114 4.87 -17.18 -37.52
N ALA A 115 4.46 -16.54 -38.62
CA ALA A 115 5.02 -16.79 -39.95
C ALA A 115 6.50 -16.35 -40.10
N VAL A 116 6.98 -15.44 -39.20
CA VAL A 116 8.33 -14.87 -39.25
C VAL A 116 9.11 -15.19 -37.98
N LEU A 117 8.44 -15.06 -36.86
CA LEU A 117 9.00 -15.27 -35.53
C LEU A 117 7.96 -15.96 -34.64
N SER A 118 8.25 -17.20 -34.23
CA SER A 118 7.33 -17.99 -33.41
C SER A 118 7.09 -17.37 -32.04
N SER A 119 5.83 -17.34 -31.59
CA SER A 119 5.44 -16.97 -30.25
C SER A 119 6.13 -17.85 -29.20
N ARG A 120 6.67 -17.24 -28.14
CA ARG A 120 7.44 -17.94 -27.10
C ARG A 120 7.05 -17.47 -25.72
N THR A 121 7.19 -18.36 -24.74
CA THR A 121 7.04 -18.02 -23.33
C THR A 121 8.32 -17.36 -22.82
N TYR A 122 8.14 -16.23 -22.19
CA TYR A 122 9.19 -15.49 -21.48
C TYR A 122 8.89 -15.50 -20.00
N SER A 123 9.93 -15.69 -19.19
CA SER A 123 9.85 -15.66 -17.74
C SER A 123 10.79 -14.58 -17.22
N LYS A 124 10.29 -13.74 -16.32
CA LYS A 124 11.08 -12.74 -15.65
C LYS A 124 10.77 -12.74 -14.16
N SER A 125 11.79 -12.52 -13.35
CA SER A 125 11.70 -12.50 -11.89
C SER A 125 12.38 -11.24 -11.33
N ILE A 126 11.86 -10.75 -10.20
CA ILE A 126 12.46 -9.66 -9.46
C ILE A 126 12.38 -9.98 -7.97
N PRO A 127 13.47 -9.79 -7.21
CA PRO A 127 13.39 -9.80 -5.76
C PRO A 127 12.74 -8.50 -5.29
N VAL A 128 11.87 -8.60 -4.31
CA VAL A 128 11.23 -7.46 -3.63
C VAL A 128 11.16 -7.74 -2.14
N THR A 129 11.35 -6.71 -1.33
CA THR A 129 11.25 -6.82 0.12
C THR A 129 9.79 -6.66 0.52
N ILE A 130 9.31 -7.53 1.41
CA ILE A 130 8.01 -7.39 2.04
C ILE A 130 8.01 -6.06 2.79
N GLU A 131 7.20 -5.14 2.32
CA GLU A 131 6.96 -3.87 2.97
C GLU A 131 6.02 -4.11 4.16
N ASN A 132 5.81 -3.14 4.97
CA ASN A 132 5.11 -3.18 6.23
C ASN A 132 3.87 -4.11 6.27
N LEU A 133 3.97 -5.26 6.94
CA LEU A 133 2.88 -6.24 7.11
C LEU A 133 1.72 -5.71 7.97
N ASP A 134 1.93 -4.61 8.65
CA ASP A 134 0.97 -4.03 9.58
C ASP A 134 -0.03 -3.09 8.90
N GLY A 135 0.03 -2.95 7.58
CA GLY A 135 -0.86 -2.06 6.83
C GLY A 135 -0.60 -0.56 7.06
N LEU A 136 0.51 -0.24 7.75
CA LEU A 136 0.89 1.14 8.05
C LEU A 136 1.70 1.71 6.90
N SER A 137 1.20 2.74 6.24
CA SER A 137 1.89 3.46 5.15
C SER A 137 2.28 4.86 5.61
N GLY A 138 3.53 5.25 5.37
CA GLY A 138 4.03 6.58 5.72
C GLY A 138 5.54 6.58 5.99
N SER A 139 6.18 7.73 5.83
CA SER A 139 7.63 7.91 5.99
C SER A 139 8.09 8.05 7.44
N ASN A 140 7.14 8.32 8.35
CA ASN A 140 7.36 8.46 9.78
C ASN A 140 6.10 8.02 10.56
N CYS A 141 6.23 7.89 11.88
CA CYS A 141 5.14 7.41 12.72
C CYS A 141 3.88 8.28 12.63
N GLN A 142 4.01 9.60 12.56
CA GLN A 142 2.89 10.53 12.44
C GLN A 142 2.09 10.30 11.15
N GLU A 143 2.79 10.16 10.02
CA GLU A 143 2.17 9.88 8.72
C GLU A 143 1.53 8.48 8.70
N GLN A 144 2.17 7.49 9.33
CA GLN A 144 1.62 6.14 9.47
C GLN A 144 0.31 6.15 10.27
N VAL A 145 0.26 6.87 11.39
CA VAL A 145 -0.96 7.03 12.20
C VAL A 145 -2.05 7.76 11.41
N PHE A 146 -1.71 8.85 10.71
CA PHE A 146 -2.65 9.59 9.87
C PHE A 146 -3.26 8.67 8.80
N ASN A 147 -2.42 7.99 8.03
CA ASN A 147 -2.87 7.12 6.94
C ASN A 147 -3.70 5.94 7.46
N TYR A 148 -3.34 5.37 8.62
CA TYR A 148 -4.12 4.33 9.27
C TYR A 148 -5.54 4.83 9.64
N LEU A 149 -5.66 6.02 10.23
CA LEU A 149 -6.96 6.61 10.55
C LEU A 149 -7.78 6.89 9.30
N LYS A 150 -7.15 7.41 8.22
CA LYS A 150 -7.80 7.61 6.91
C LYS A 150 -8.34 6.31 6.33
N GLN A 151 -7.58 5.23 6.39
CA GLN A 151 -8.01 3.89 5.95
C GLN A 151 -9.19 3.37 6.78
N ASN A 152 -9.29 3.78 8.04
CA ASN A 152 -10.41 3.46 8.94
C ASN A 152 -11.61 4.43 8.80
N GLY A 153 -11.60 5.32 7.81
CA GLY A 153 -12.73 6.18 7.46
C GLY A 153 -12.81 7.51 8.20
N PHE A 154 -11.71 7.95 8.84
CA PHE A 154 -11.67 9.27 9.47
C PHE A 154 -11.57 10.39 8.41
N THR A 155 -12.20 11.53 8.66
CA THR A 155 -11.92 12.79 7.97
C THR A 155 -10.49 13.23 8.26
N ASP A 156 -9.95 14.18 7.49
CA ASP A 156 -8.62 14.74 7.77
C ASP A 156 -8.62 15.48 9.12
N GLU A 157 -9.70 16.20 9.41
CA GLU A 157 -9.91 16.94 10.64
C GLU A 157 -9.95 16.03 11.87
N ALA A 158 -10.72 14.95 11.80
CA ALA A 158 -10.84 13.98 12.88
C ALA A 158 -9.51 13.24 13.10
N ALA A 159 -8.86 12.79 12.03
CA ALA A 159 -7.55 12.14 12.12
C ALA A 159 -6.52 13.07 12.78
N CYS A 160 -6.44 14.33 12.34
CA CYS A 160 -5.52 15.30 12.93
C CYS A 160 -5.86 15.63 14.38
N GLY A 161 -7.14 15.62 14.75
CA GLY A 161 -7.57 15.75 16.15
C GLY A 161 -7.04 14.62 17.03
N VAL A 162 -7.05 13.37 16.54
CA VAL A 162 -6.43 12.23 17.23
C VAL A 162 -4.91 12.39 17.32
N LEU A 163 -4.24 12.78 16.21
CA LEU A 163 -2.79 12.99 16.21
C LEU A 163 -2.35 14.04 17.24
N GLY A 164 -3.10 15.12 17.38
CA GLY A 164 -2.80 16.16 18.37
C GLY A 164 -2.83 15.63 19.81
N ASN A 165 -3.72 14.68 20.09
CA ASN A 165 -3.76 14.00 21.38
C ASN A 165 -2.57 13.05 21.57
N ILE A 166 -2.26 12.22 20.58
CA ILE A 166 -1.13 11.27 20.62
C ILE A 166 0.20 12.01 20.81
N GLU A 167 0.40 13.17 20.15
CA GLU A 167 1.60 13.98 20.37
C GLU A 167 1.75 14.41 21.83
N GLN A 168 0.66 14.80 22.47
CA GLN A 168 0.67 15.20 23.87
C GLN A 168 0.93 14.03 24.83
N GLU A 169 0.39 12.84 24.52
CA GLU A 169 0.52 11.65 25.38
C GLU A 169 1.93 11.05 25.31
N SER A 170 2.41 10.75 24.10
CA SER A 170 3.65 9.99 23.92
C SER A 170 4.68 10.65 23.01
N GLY A 171 4.31 11.65 22.23
CA GLY A 171 5.14 12.12 21.11
C GLY A 171 5.31 11.07 20.01
N PHE A 172 4.34 10.16 19.86
CA PHE A 172 4.35 9.01 18.95
C PHE A 172 5.35 7.90 19.30
N ASP A 173 5.83 7.86 20.54
CA ASP A 173 6.67 6.76 21.03
C ASP A 173 5.80 5.64 21.61
N THR A 174 5.71 4.52 20.89
CA THR A 174 4.93 3.33 21.28
C THR A 174 5.49 2.64 22.52
N THR A 175 6.73 2.91 22.87
CA THR A 175 7.42 2.32 24.06
C THR A 175 7.42 3.24 25.26
N ARG A 176 6.90 4.48 25.10
CA ARG A 176 6.95 5.49 26.16
C ARG A 176 6.26 5.03 27.43
N MET A 177 6.96 5.12 28.51
CA MET A 177 6.44 4.93 29.87
C MET A 177 6.34 6.27 30.56
N GLN A 178 5.21 6.53 31.24
CA GLN A 178 5.08 7.70 32.09
C GLN A 178 6.02 7.56 33.29
N GLY A 179 7.03 8.38 33.44
CA GLY A 179 8.04 8.40 34.52
C GLY A 179 7.76 7.51 35.75
N ASP A 180 7.25 8.07 36.82
CA ASP A 180 6.79 7.33 38.01
C ASP A 180 5.30 6.93 37.94
N GLY A 181 4.60 7.30 36.86
CA GLY A 181 3.19 7.05 36.67
C GLY A 181 2.86 5.68 36.08
N PRO A 182 1.58 5.36 36.02
CA PRO A 182 1.08 4.04 35.66
C PRO A 182 0.81 3.84 34.15
N ALA A 183 1.15 4.81 33.30
CA ALA A 183 0.75 4.77 31.89
C ALA A 183 1.89 4.41 30.93
N ALA A 184 1.56 3.76 29.81
CA ALA A 184 2.52 3.39 28.78
C ALA A 184 1.90 3.35 27.38
N GLY A 185 2.78 3.45 26.36
CA GLY A 185 2.43 3.33 24.95
C GLY A 185 1.94 4.61 24.30
N LEU A 186 1.48 4.50 23.07
CA LEU A 186 1.10 5.60 22.18
C LEU A 186 0.05 6.55 22.81
N CYS A 187 -0.98 5.98 23.42
CA CYS A 187 -2.07 6.71 24.09
C CYS A 187 -1.98 6.61 25.61
N GLN A 188 -0.81 6.32 26.15
CA GLN A 188 -0.57 6.25 27.60
C GLN A 188 -1.65 5.45 28.33
N TRP A 189 -1.91 4.21 27.88
CA TRP A 189 -2.85 3.31 28.57
C TRP A 189 -2.45 3.10 30.01
N GLU A 190 -3.36 3.45 30.93
CA GLU A 190 -3.08 3.45 32.35
C GLU A 190 -2.81 2.07 32.94
N ASN A 191 -2.02 2.07 33.99
CA ASN A 191 -1.75 1.00 34.95
C ASN A 191 -0.79 -0.10 34.49
N PHE A 192 0.15 0.24 33.61
CA PHE A 192 1.30 -0.61 33.36
C PHE A 192 1.94 -1.15 34.65
N ARG A 193 2.08 -0.30 35.71
CA ARG A 193 2.67 -0.68 37.00
C ARG A 193 1.68 -1.18 38.03
N MET A 194 0.42 -0.80 37.95
CA MET A 194 -0.61 -1.07 38.97
C MET A 194 -1.57 -2.20 38.60
N LYS A 195 -1.35 -2.88 37.45
CA LYS A 195 -2.18 -3.99 36.94
C LYS A 195 -3.64 -3.60 36.70
N SER A 196 -3.96 -2.34 36.39
CA SER A 196 -5.28 -2.03 35.95
C SER A 196 -5.49 -2.48 34.51
N GLU A 197 -6.72 -2.40 34.11
CA GLU A 197 -7.22 -3.23 33.07
C GLU A 197 -6.88 -2.74 31.66
N ARG A 198 -6.68 -1.40 31.43
CA ARG A 198 -6.47 -0.91 30.07
C ARG A 198 -5.14 -1.39 29.47
N TRP A 199 -4.02 -1.24 30.16
CA TRP A 199 -2.76 -1.76 29.67
C TRP A 199 -2.75 -3.28 29.58
N LYS A 200 -3.32 -3.97 30.57
CA LYS A 200 -3.46 -5.42 30.55
C LYS A 200 -4.30 -5.90 29.36
N ASN A 201 -5.36 -5.15 29.03
CA ASN A 201 -6.20 -5.45 27.88
C ASN A 201 -5.42 -5.25 26.57
N LEU A 202 -4.59 -4.22 26.44
CA LEU A 202 -3.66 -4.05 25.31
C LEU A 202 -2.67 -5.21 25.21
N ASP A 203 -2.03 -5.62 26.31
CA ASP A 203 -1.09 -6.74 26.34
C ASP A 203 -1.76 -8.06 25.94
N ASN A 204 -2.96 -8.32 26.46
CA ASN A 204 -3.75 -9.50 26.07
C ASN A 204 -4.18 -9.44 24.59
N PHE A 205 -4.57 -8.26 24.11
CA PHE A 205 -4.93 -8.03 22.71
C PHE A 205 -3.76 -8.28 21.76
N ALA A 206 -2.56 -7.84 22.13
CA ALA A 206 -1.31 -8.08 21.41
C ALA A 206 -0.97 -9.58 21.38
N LYS A 207 -0.95 -10.23 22.55
CA LYS A 207 -0.65 -11.67 22.67
C LYS A 207 -1.60 -12.56 21.87
N ALA A 208 -2.89 -12.22 21.85
CA ALA A 208 -3.88 -12.94 21.05
C ALA A 208 -3.62 -12.85 19.53
N ARG A 209 -2.82 -11.88 19.10
CA ARG A 209 -2.44 -11.64 17.70
C ARG A 209 -0.99 -12.01 17.39
N GLY A 210 -0.26 -12.57 18.36
CA GLY A 210 1.17 -12.91 18.21
C GLY A 210 2.07 -11.69 18.07
N LYS A 211 1.62 -10.52 18.58
CA LYS A 211 2.34 -9.25 18.53
C LYS A 211 2.83 -8.82 19.92
N GLU A 212 3.77 -7.91 19.94
CA GLU A 212 4.16 -7.20 21.16
C GLU A 212 3.25 -6.00 21.39
N TRP A 213 3.00 -5.67 22.67
CA TRP A 213 2.17 -4.50 23.01
C TRP A 213 2.77 -3.16 22.51
N THR A 214 4.08 -3.14 22.21
CA THR A 214 4.81 -1.99 21.67
C THR A 214 4.67 -1.80 20.16
N ASP A 215 4.07 -2.75 19.46
CA ASP A 215 3.89 -2.65 18.01
C ASP A 215 2.87 -1.55 17.67
N LEU A 216 3.26 -0.62 16.80
CA LEU A 216 2.42 0.53 16.42
C LEU A 216 1.06 0.08 15.87
N SER A 217 1.05 -0.88 14.94
CA SER A 217 -0.19 -1.40 14.37
C SER A 217 -1.09 -2.01 15.42
N CYS A 218 -0.51 -2.76 16.38
CA CYS A 218 -1.27 -3.37 17.46
C CYS A 218 -1.91 -2.30 18.37
N GLN A 219 -1.18 -1.24 18.70
CA GLN A 219 -1.70 -0.15 19.51
C GLN A 219 -2.79 0.63 18.80
N LEU A 220 -2.67 0.85 17.49
CA LEU A 220 -3.70 1.51 16.68
C LEU A 220 -4.96 0.64 16.54
N ASP A 221 -4.81 -0.66 16.30
CA ASP A 221 -5.93 -1.61 16.27
C ASP A 221 -6.65 -1.65 17.61
N PHE A 222 -5.90 -1.64 18.71
CA PHE A 222 -6.48 -1.62 20.05
C PHE A 222 -7.21 -0.31 20.35
N MET A 223 -6.67 0.83 19.93
CA MET A 223 -7.34 2.14 20.02
C MET A 223 -8.70 2.12 19.29
N ILE A 224 -8.75 1.60 18.06
CA ILE A 224 -10.00 1.46 17.31
C ILE A 224 -10.96 0.50 18.01
N TYR A 225 -10.47 -0.62 18.56
CA TYR A 225 -11.27 -1.56 19.34
C TYR A 225 -11.92 -0.89 20.55
N GLU A 226 -11.17 -0.11 21.35
CA GLU A 226 -11.71 0.64 22.48
C GLU A 226 -12.78 1.66 22.07
N LEU A 227 -12.51 2.43 20.98
CA LEU A 227 -13.43 3.44 20.46
C LEU A 227 -14.71 2.86 19.87
N SER A 228 -14.64 1.66 19.28
CA SER A 228 -15.79 0.99 18.62
C SER A 228 -16.71 0.22 19.56
N GLY A 229 -16.34 0.03 20.81
CA GLY A 229 -17.20 -0.64 21.81
C GLY A 229 -16.52 -1.67 22.69
N GLY A 230 -15.22 -1.91 22.49
CA GLY A 230 -14.45 -2.83 23.30
C GLY A 230 -14.21 -2.37 24.74
N GLU A 231 -14.32 -1.08 25.00
CA GLU A 231 -14.07 -0.46 26.28
C GLU A 231 -15.01 0.74 26.57
N SER A 232 -14.91 1.30 27.75
CA SER A 232 -15.79 2.40 28.23
C SER A 232 -15.71 3.70 27.40
N ALA A 233 -14.65 3.90 26.62
CA ALA A 233 -14.48 5.05 25.74
C ALA A 233 -15.66 5.23 24.76
N ALA A 234 -16.14 4.13 24.18
CA ALA A 234 -17.28 4.13 23.28
C ALA A 234 -18.57 4.66 23.93
N GLY A 235 -18.80 4.36 25.21
CA GLY A 235 -19.93 4.87 25.96
C GLY A 235 -19.89 6.38 26.16
N ILE A 236 -18.70 6.92 26.43
CA ILE A 236 -18.50 8.37 26.59
C ILE A 236 -18.65 9.08 25.23
N LEU A 237 -18.09 8.52 24.15
CA LEU A 237 -18.26 9.06 22.80
C LEU A 237 -19.73 9.24 22.40
N LYS A 238 -20.61 8.32 22.78
CA LYS A 238 -22.06 8.42 22.52
C LYS A 238 -22.73 9.61 23.23
N THR A 239 -22.12 10.14 24.28
CA THR A 239 -22.60 11.37 24.93
C THR A 239 -22.17 12.64 24.20
N MET A 240 -21.11 12.57 23.38
CA MET A 240 -20.53 13.70 22.64
C MET A 240 -20.99 13.69 21.16
N TYR A 241 -21.16 12.53 20.59
CA TYR A 241 -21.65 12.33 19.22
C TYR A 241 -22.88 11.42 19.22
N PRO A 242 -24.00 11.80 18.60
CA PRO A 242 -25.19 10.96 18.50
C PRO A 242 -24.89 9.57 17.92
N ASN A 243 -23.96 9.51 16.93
CA ASN A 243 -23.52 8.29 16.27
C ASN A 243 -22.29 7.63 16.92
N GLY A 244 -21.87 8.13 18.10
CA GLY A 244 -20.71 7.58 18.83
C GLY A 244 -19.42 7.63 18.03
N PHE A 245 -18.79 6.48 17.82
CA PHE A 245 -17.52 6.37 17.11
C PHE A 245 -17.59 6.83 15.63
N GLU A 246 -18.68 6.53 14.93
CA GLU A 246 -18.85 7.03 13.55
C GLU A 246 -18.93 8.56 13.52
N GLY A 247 -19.58 9.18 14.52
CA GLY A 247 -19.62 10.63 14.63
C GLY A 247 -18.25 11.28 14.87
N LEU A 248 -17.35 10.62 15.60
CA LEU A 248 -15.96 11.05 15.71
C LEU A 248 -15.23 10.95 14.36
N LYS A 249 -15.39 9.86 13.63
CA LYS A 249 -14.75 9.67 12.33
C LYS A 249 -15.16 10.71 11.30
N GLU A 250 -16.44 11.08 11.31
CA GLU A 250 -17.05 12.02 10.37
C GLU A 250 -16.90 13.49 10.79
N ASP A 251 -16.29 13.78 11.95
CA ASP A 251 -16.14 15.15 12.44
C ASP A 251 -15.24 15.97 11.50
N THR A 252 -15.75 17.13 11.06
CA THR A 252 -15.04 18.07 10.18
C THR A 252 -14.51 19.30 10.94
N ASN A 253 -14.59 19.27 12.27
CA ASN A 253 -14.05 20.33 13.13
C ASN A 253 -12.88 19.80 13.95
N ILE A 254 -11.66 20.24 13.60
CA ILE A 254 -10.41 19.79 14.23
C ILE A 254 -10.45 19.97 15.75
N ASN A 255 -10.87 21.13 16.24
CA ASN A 255 -10.89 21.41 17.67
C ASN A 255 -11.93 20.54 18.39
N GLN A 256 -13.10 20.33 17.79
CA GLN A 256 -14.13 19.46 18.36
C GLN A 256 -13.66 18.01 18.41
N ALA A 257 -13.10 17.49 17.33
CA ALA A 257 -12.55 16.14 17.27
C ALA A 257 -11.43 15.97 18.32
N THR A 258 -10.51 16.93 18.42
CA THR A 258 -9.44 16.95 19.43
C THR A 258 -10.00 16.93 20.84
N TYR A 259 -10.97 17.80 21.15
CA TYR A 259 -11.60 17.88 22.47
C TYR A 259 -12.34 16.60 22.84
N ASN A 260 -13.17 16.11 21.90
CA ASN A 260 -14.00 14.95 22.14
C ASN A 260 -13.15 13.68 22.30
N PHE A 261 -12.10 13.51 21.50
CA PHE A 261 -11.16 12.40 21.69
C PHE A 261 -10.42 12.50 23.04
N CYS A 262 -9.93 13.69 23.40
CA CYS A 262 -9.26 13.93 24.68
C CYS A 262 -10.12 13.48 25.87
N PHE A 263 -11.37 13.89 25.94
CA PHE A 263 -12.21 13.63 27.12
C PHE A 263 -13.02 12.33 27.07
N SER A 264 -13.14 11.70 25.90
CA SER A 264 -13.76 10.37 25.80
C SER A 264 -12.76 9.23 25.93
N PHE A 265 -11.59 9.40 25.34
CA PHE A 265 -10.60 8.33 25.20
C PHE A 265 -9.43 8.48 26.18
N GLU A 266 -8.71 9.62 26.18
CA GLU A 266 -7.54 9.85 27.03
C GLU A 266 -7.95 10.13 28.49
N ARG A 267 -8.98 10.93 28.69
CA ARG A 267 -9.59 11.25 30.01
C ARG A 267 -8.60 11.82 31.01
N PRO A 268 -7.75 12.77 30.62
CA PRO A 268 -6.83 13.42 31.55
C PRO A 268 -7.59 14.23 32.63
N ASN A 269 -6.92 14.53 33.73
CA ASN A 269 -7.42 15.58 34.62
C ASN A 269 -7.59 16.89 33.83
N ARG A 270 -8.75 17.54 33.95
CA ARG A 270 -9.11 18.75 33.18
C ARG A 270 -8.08 19.86 33.26
N GLU A 271 -7.48 20.03 34.45
CA GLU A 271 -6.46 21.05 34.69
C GLU A 271 -5.13 20.73 33.99
N LEU A 272 -4.87 19.46 33.73
CA LEU A 272 -3.63 18.95 33.11
C LEU A 272 -3.80 18.57 31.64
N ALA A 273 -4.99 18.74 31.08
CA ALA A 273 -5.33 18.30 29.71
C ALA A 273 -4.50 18.99 28.63
N ASN A 274 -3.93 20.16 28.88
CA ASN A 274 -3.17 20.96 27.90
C ASN A 274 -3.87 21.08 26.54
N LEU A 275 -5.14 21.46 26.52
CA LEU A 275 -5.96 21.53 25.31
C LEU A 275 -5.35 22.43 24.23
N GLU A 276 -4.77 23.58 24.61
CA GLU A 276 -4.13 24.48 23.65
C GLU A 276 -2.96 23.80 22.94
N GLY A 277 -2.15 23.01 23.65
CA GLY A 277 -1.07 22.24 23.05
C GLY A 277 -1.60 21.17 22.08
N ARG A 278 -2.70 20.46 22.45
CA ARG A 278 -3.35 19.46 21.58
C ARG A 278 -3.95 20.09 20.33
N TYR A 279 -4.62 21.25 20.44
CA TYR A 279 -5.14 21.99 19.29
C TYR A 279 -4.03 22.46 18.37
N ALA A 280 -2.96 23.04 18.91
CA ALA A 280 -1.83 23.50 18.11
C ALA A 280 -1.19 22.34 17.33
N ALA A 281 -1.01 21.18 17.98
CA ALA A 281 -0.49 19.97 17.33
C ALA A 281 -1.45 19.45 16.27
N ALA A 282 -2.75 19.37 16.53
CA ALA A 282 -3.75 18.95 15.57
C ALA A 282 -3.75 19.83 14.31
N HIS A 283 -3.73 21.15 14.47
CA HIS A 283 -3.63 22.09 13.33
C HIS A 283 -2.29 21.99 12.59
N LYS A 284 -1.17 21.75 13.28
CA LYS A 284 0.13 21.49 12.66
C LYS A 284 0.04 20.28 11.72
N TYR A 285 -0.56 19.16 12.17
CA TYR A 285 -0.71 17.96 11.36
C TYR A 285 -1.72 18.15 10.22
N TYR A 286 -2.79 18.90 10.44
CA TYR A 286 -3.71 19.24 9.37
C TYR A 286 -3.01 20.02 8.24
N ASN A 287 -2.23 21.02 8.57
CA ASN A 287 -1.45 21.76 7.56
C ASN A 287 -0.39 20.90 6.85
N GLN A 288 0.08 19.83 7.49
CA GLN A 288 1.09 18.93 6.92
C GLN A 288 0.47 17.86 6.01
N PHE A 289 -0.68 17.30 6.37
CA PHE A 289 -1.24 16.10 5.74
C PHE A 289 -2.51 16.34 4.92
N HIS A 290 -3.25 17.42 5.19
CA HIS A 290 -4.42 17.77 4.39
C HIS A 290 -4.00 18.14 2.95
N ARG A 291 -4.50 17.41 1.96
CA ARG A 291 -4.19 17.61 0.54
C ARG A 291 -5.47 17.70 -0.30
#